data_e4a63c4aef44ad394418e93f673dab98
#
_entry.id   e4a63c4aef44ad394418e93f673dab98
#
_cell.length_a   1.000
_cell.length_b   1.000
_cell.length_c   1.000
_cell.angle_alpha   90.00
_cell.angle_beta   90.00
_cell.angle_gamma   90.00
#
_symmetry.space_group_name_H-M   'P 1'
#
loop_
_entity.id
_entity.type
_entity.pdbx_description
1 polymer ?
#
loop_
_entity_poly.entity_id
_entity_poly.type
_entity_poly.pdbx_seq_one_letter_code
_entity_poly.pdbx_strand_id
1 'polypeptide(L)'
;MRIRGLFLAVCAICAHLNGSAQEHFYVWQKDGSVTQFDVADVDSITFSMSDEPAEMELKMTAMQLASKMFLACNIGNTFESVGCSTTSSNESCWGSPKITQQIIDAYKEAGFNTVRIPVAWNTYAEANGGVIPEWWMKRIQEVVDYCMKDELYVLLNIHWDGGWLERHVEAASQSSVNKTQENLWGQIASHFKNYDEHLAFCSANEPDTENDEQAAILKTYHQTFVNTVRASGGYNGTRCLVIQCAGTAADKAVQYDYMPTDIVPNRLLMEFHYYPYTYALMEEDADWGPAHWFWGKDYQNIIVDGVNRSCSWHTEETVISEFSAIKAKFVDKGIPVVMGEFAIMNRELSAEWQEKFEECRAAYYYFLTKTAKNYGIVPVLWDTPNGSKSVIDRDKCTVGNQKAMEGLLKGANEGVYPF
;
A
#
# COMPACT_ATOMS: atom_id res chain seq x y z
N MET A 1 39.48 -31.32 -17.66
CA MET A 1 40.28 -30.09 -17.71
C MET A 1 39.72 -29.13 -16.65
N ARG A 2 40.48 -28.89 -15.58
CA ARG A 2 39.98 -28.16 -14.39
C ARG A 2 40.11 -26.66 -14.68
N ILE A 3 38.99 -25.92 -14.63
CA ILE A 3 38.99 -24.46 -14.65
C ILE A 3 39.18 -23.98 -13.21
N ARG A 4 40.32 -23.34 -12.96
CA ARG A 4 40.66 -22.72 -11.68
C ARG A 4 39.99 -21.36 -11.59
N GLY A 5 39.27 -21.15 -10.48
CA GLY A 5 38.62 -19.88 -10.17
C GLY A 5 39.61 -18.71 -10.09
N LEU A 6 39.13 -17.59 -10.61
CA LEU A 6 39.82 -16.30 -10.64
C LEU A 6 39.44 -15.51 -9.40
N PHE A 7 40.37 -15.30 -8.46
CA PHE A 7 40.22 -14.32 -7.39
C PHE A 7 40.57 -12.94 -7.92
N LEU A 8 39.65 -12.03 -7.98
CA LEU A 8 39.91 -10.60 -8.17
C LEU A 8 40.23 -9.97 -6.80
N ALA A 9 41.41 -9.39 -6.63
CA ALA A 9 41.70 -8.56 -5.47
C ALA A 9 41.05 -7.18 -5.69
N VAL A 10 40.04 -6.85 -4.88
CA VAL A 10 39.49 -5.51 -4.81
C VAL A 10 40.43 -4.67 -3.94
N CYS A 11 41.17 -3.76 -4.53
CA CYS A 11 41.87 -2.71 -3.77
C CYS A 11 40.84 -1.68 -3.31
N ALA A 12 40.54 -1.65 -2.02
CA ALA A 12 39.79 -0.57 -1.40
C ALA A 12 40.68 0.70 -1.44
N ILE A 13 40.22 1.71 -2.17
CA ILE A 13 40.85 3.04 -2.14
C ILE A 13 40.29 3.75 -0.91
N CYS A 14 41.12 3.84 0.15
CA CYS A 14 40.85 4.78 1.24
C CYS A 14 41.13 6.20 0.76
N ALA A 15 40.08 6.97 0.50
CA ALA A 15 40.24 8.40 0.23
C ALA A 15 40.62 9.13 1.52
N HIS A 16 41.80 9.68 1.59
CA HIS A 16 42.16 10.72 2.54
C HIS A 16 41.67 12.06 1.99
N LEU A 17 40.89 12.74 2.80
CA LEU A 17 40.36 14.08 2.54
C LEU A 17 41.51 15.11 2.39
N ASN A 18 41.84 15.47 1.16
CA ASN A 18 42.35 16.78 0.79
C ASN A 18 41.99 17.03 -0.68
N GLY A 19 41.20 18.06 -0.90
CA GLY A 19 40.45 18.35 -2.11
C GLY A 19 41.30 18.58 -3.37
N SER A 20 41.35 17.56 -4.21
CA SER A 20 41.32 17.68 -5.66
C SER A 20 40.51 16.49 -6.18
N ALA A 21 39.50 16.73 -7.01
CA ALA A 21 38.75 15.67 -7.65
C ALA A 21 39.71 14.83 -8.47
N GLN A 22 39.68 13.51 -8.31
CA GLN A 22 40.50 12.60 -9.10
C GLN A 22 39.89 12.60 -10.52
N GLU A 23 40.65 13.12 -11.49
CA GLU A 23 40.18 13.29 -12.88
C GLU A 23 40.23 12.00 -13.68
N HIS A 24 41.00 11.00 -13.23
CA HIS A 24 41.24 9.75 -13.94
C HIS A 24 41.21 8.54 -13.01
N PHE A 25 40.79 7.37 -13.54
CA PHE A 25 41.05 6.08 -12.93
C PHE A 25 41.77 5.15 -13.92
N TYR A 26 42.49 4.13 -13.41
CA TYR A 26 43.33 3.25 -14.18
C TYR A 26 42.94 1.80 -14.01
N VAL A 27 42.77 1.07 -15.13
CA VAL A 27 42.53 -0.37 -15.14
C VAL A 27 43.81 -1.10 -15.51
N TRP A 28 44.37 -1.85 -14.57
CA TRP A 28 45.56 -2.68 -14.77
C TRP A 28 45.12 -4.05 -15.32
N GLN A 29 45.59 -4.42 -16.49
CA GLN A 29 45.27 -5.69 -17.13
C GLN A 29 46.32 -6.77 -16.78
N LYS A 30 45.94 -8.05 -16.93
CA LYS A 30 46.80 -9.18 -16.55
C LYS A 30 48.06 -9.33 -17.44
N ASP A 31 48.06 -8.75 -18.62
CA ASP A 31 49.23 -8.68 -19.54
C ASP A 31 50.21 -7.56 -19.18
N GLY A 32 49.92 -6.80 -18.12
CA GLY A 32 50.75 -5.68 -17.66
C GLY A 32 50.37 -4.34 -18.30
N SER A 33 49.42 -4.32 -19.23
CA SER A 33 48.96 -3.05 -19.81
C SER A 33 48.08 -2.27 -18.83
N VAL A 34 48.04 -0.93 -19.00
CA VAL A 34 47.26 -0.01 -18.17
C VAL A 34 46.38 0.83 -19.11
N THR A 35 45.09 0.84 -18.86
CA THR A 35 44.18 1.74 -19.55
C THR A 35 43.70 2.83 -18.59
N GLN A 36 43.87 4.09 -19.01
CA GLN A 36 43.39 5.28 -18.27
C GLN A 36 42.01 5.67 -18.80
N PHE A 37 41.10 6.04 -17.91
CA PHE A 37 39.78 6.60 -18.21
C PHE A 37 39.62 7.94 -17.49
N ASP A 38 39.04 8.91 -18.17
CA ASP A 38 38.64 10.17 -17.54
C ASP A 38 37.34 9.97 -16.79
N VAL A 39 37.29 10.37 -15.52
CA VAL A 39 36.07 10.18 -14.69
C VAL A 39 34.83 10.87 -15.30
N ALA A 40 35.05 12.00 -16.00
CA ALA A 40 33.98 12.75 -16.67
C ALA A 40 33.35 12.00 -17.85
N ASP A 41 34.05 11.00 -18.41
CA ASP A 41 33.58 10.24 -19.59
C ASP A 41 32.96 8.86 -19.21
N VAL A 42 32.83 8.59 -17.89
CA VAL A 42 32.36 7.29 -17.39
C VAL A 42 31.08 7.46 -16.59
N ASP A 43 29.96 6.96 -17.11
CA ASP A 43 28.68 6.96 -16.42
C ASP A 43 28.61 5.88 -15.33
N SER A 44 29.22 4.71 -15.57
CA SER A 44 29.21 3.61 -14.61
C SER A 44 30.34 2.61 -14.85
N ILE A 45 30.76 1.89 -13.81
CA ILE A 45 31.68 0.76 -13.88
C ILE A 45 30.94 -0.49 -13.42
N THR A 46 30.76 -1.46 -14.31
CA THR A 46 30.18 -2.77 -13.98
C THR A 46 31.21 -3.88 -14.07
N PHE A 47 31.20 -4.81 -13.14
CA PHE A 47 32.16 -5.93 -13.06
C PHE A 47 31.60 -7.27 -13.58
N SER A 48 30.48 -7.26 -14.30
CA SER A 48 29.92 -8.44 -14.96
C SER A 48 29.99 -8.27 -16.47
N MET A 49 30.71 -9.17 -17.15
CA MET A 49 30.58 -9.40 -18.60
C MET A 49 29.53 -10.51 -18.81
N SER A 50 28.32 -10.30 -18.36
CA SER A 50 27.15 -10.99 -18.89
C SER A 50 26.45 -9.99 -19.79
N ASP A 51 25.98 -10.47 -20.94
CA ASP A 51 24.99 -9.78 -21.77
C ASP A 51 24.13 -8.89 -20.85
N GLU A 52 24.06 -7.58 -21.11
CA GLU A 52 23.18 -6.72 -20.31
C GLU A 52 21.86 -7.48 -20.18
N PRO A 53 21.41 -7.79 -18.97
CA PRO A 53 20.10 -8.43 -18.86
C PRO A 53 19.19 -7.45 -19.54
N ALA A 54 18.49 -7.91 -20.59
CA ALA A 54 17.49 -7.12 -21.28
C ALA A 54 16.71 -6.39 -20.17
N GLU A 55 16.68 -5.05 -20.21
CA GLU A 55 16.07 -4.26 -19.15
C GLU A 55 14.74 -4.92 -18.82
N MET A 56 14.63 -5.43 -17.58
CA MET A 56 13.42 -6.08 -17.12
C MET A 56 12.38 -4.98 -16.99
N GLU A 57 11.54 -4.84 -18.00
CA GLU A 57 10.58 -3.76 -18.12
C GLU A 57 9.15 -4.29 -17.95
N LEU A 58 8.42 -3.73 -16.99
CA LEU A 58 6.98 -3.89 -16.90
C LEU A 58 6.31 -2.89 -17.87
N LYS A 59 5.43 -3.37 -18.70
CA LYS A 59 4.81 -2.54 -19.75
C LYS A 59 3.51 -1.88 -19.30
N MET A 60 2.84 -2.42 -18.28
CA MET A 60 1.55 -1.95 -17.80
C MET A 60 1.67 -0.58 -17.12
N THR A 61 0.98 0.42 -17.64
CA THR A 61 0.87 1.73 -16.99
C THR A 61 0.02 1.65 -15.72
N ALA A 62 0.09 2.67 -14.86
CA ALA A 62 -0.74 2.75 -13.66
C ALA A 62 -2.25 2.68 -13.98
N MET A 63 -2.71 3.36 -15.05
CA MET A 63 -4.11 3.28 -15.51
C MET A 63 -4.49 1.88 -15.96
N GLN A 64 -3.62 1.20 -16.68
CA GLN A 64 -3.86 -0.18 -17.13
C GLN A 64 -3.88 -1.14 -15.94
N LEU A 65 -2.98 -0.98 -14.96
CA LEU A 65 -2.98 -1.76 -13.72
C LEU A 65 -4.29 -1.55 -12.94
N ALA A 66 -4.69 -0.30 -12.71
CA ALA A 66 -5.93 0.02 -12.01
C ALA A 66 -7.16 -0.57 -12.72
N SER A 67 -7.19 -0.57 -14.06
CA SER A 67 -8.29 -1.16 -14.85
C SER A 67 -8.42 -2.68 -14.67
N LYS A 68 -7.34 -3.36 -14.26
CA LYS A 68 -7.34 -4.80 -13.99
C LYS A 68 -7.79 -5.14 -12.56
N MET A 69 -7.66 -4.22 -11.63
CA MET A 69 -8.09 -4.41 -10.23
C MET A 69 -9.62 -4.31 -10.17
N PHE A 70 -10.29 -5.44 -10.08
CA PHE A 70 -11.75 -5.53 -10.11
C PHE A 70 -12.39 -5.18 -8.77
N LEU A 71 -11.99 -5.89 -7.72
CA LEU A 71 -12.36 -5.69 -6.32
C LEU A 71 -11.19 -6.15 -5.47
N ALA A 72 -10.82 -5.33 -4.49
CA ALA A 72 -9.67 -5.59 -3.65
C ALA A 72 -10.05 -5.69 -2.16
N CYS A 73 -9.20 -6.37 -1.38
CA CYS A 73 -9.32 -6.41 0.08
C CYS A 73 -7.95 -6.30 0.75
N ASN A 74 -7.95 -5.83 1.99
CA ASN A 74 -6.79 -5.90 2.87
C ASN A 74 -6.78 -7.23 3.63
N ILE A 75 -5.60 -7.80 3.86
CA ILE A 75 -5.40 -8.81 4.91
C ILE A 75 -5.10 -8.05 6.21
N GLY A 76 -6.11 -7.34 6.74
CA GLY A 76 -5.96 -6.47 7.91
C GLY A 76 -5.82 -7.23 9.22
N ASN A 77 -5.27 -6.55 10.25
CA ASN A 77 -4.98 -7.06 11.58
C ASN A 77 -4.07 -8.32 11.55
N THR A 78 -3.08 -8.32 10.67
CA THR A 78 -2.22 -9.48 10.42
C THR A 78 -0.74 -9.09 10.45
N PHE A 79 -0.17 -8.72 9.30
CA PHE A 79 1.28 -8.46 9.20
C PHE A 79 1.68 -7.07 9.68
N GLU A 80 0.73 -6.17 9.80
CA GLU A 80 0.90 -4.84 10.43
C GLU A 80 0.77 -4.87 11.96
N SER A 81 0.40 -6.03 12.53
CA SER A 81 0.28 -6.19 13.98
C SER A 81 1.61 -5.98 14.68
N VAL A 82 1.60 -5.19 15.74
CA VAL A 82 2.77 -4.88 16.59
C VAL A 82 2.43 -5.05 18.06
N GLY A 83 3.45 -5.05 18.92
CA GLY A 83 3.30 -5.02 20.35
C GLY A 83 3.43 -6.37 21.07
N CYS A 84 3.46 -7.50 20.37
CA CYS A 84 3.67 -8.82 20.96
C CYS A 84 5.15 -9.20 21.01
N SER A 85 5.90 -9.01 19.92
CA SER A 85 7.31 -9.41 19.82
C SER A 85 8.07 -8.55 18.81
N THR A 86 9.39 -8.45 19.00
CA THR A 86 10.33 -7.89 18.02
C THR A 86 11.26 -8.97 17.43
N THR A 87 11.17 -10.20 17.92
CA THR A 87 12.06 -11.32 17.53
C THR A 87 11.32 -12.50 16.93
N SER A 88 9.99 -12.43 16.89
CA SER A 88 9.11 -13.41 16.25
C SER A 88 7.91 -12.71 15.61
N SER A 89 7.24 -13.39 14.69
CA SER A 89 6.09 -12.86 13.97
C SER A 89 4.95 -12.41 14.89
N ASN A 90 4.45 -11.21 14.67
CA ASN A 90 3.23 -10.69 15.30
C ASN A 90 1.95 -11.02 14.49
N GLU A 91 2.05 -11.83 13.45
CA GLU A 91 0.96 -12.13 12.50
C GLU A 91 -0.37 -12.47 13.20
N SER A 92 -0.31 -13.16 14.33
CA SER A 92 -1.50 -13.52 15.11
C SER A 92 -1.71 -12.67 16.37
N CYS A 93 -0.94 -11.60 16.54
CA CYS A 93 -0.98 -10.75 17.73
C CYS A 93 -2.34 -10.07 17.93
N TRP A 94 -3.00 -9.69 16.85
CA TRP A 94 -4.31 -9.05 16.86
C TRP A 94 -5.45 -10.00 16.45
N GLY A 95 -5.26 -11.32 16.67
CA GLY A 95 -6.30 -12.34 16.53
C GLY A 95 -6.41 -12.95 15.14
N SER A 96 -5.51 -12.63 14.19
CA SER A 96 -5.52 -13.31 12.89
C SER A 96 -5.04 -14.75 13.03
N PRO A 97 -5.66 -15.73 12.35
CA PRO A 97 -5.00 -17.00 12.11
C PRO A 97 -3.78 -16.78 11.21
N LYS A 98 -2.83 -17.71 11.24
CA LYS A 98 -1.71 -17.70 10.30
C LYS A 98 -2.26 -17.78 8.87
N ILE A 99 -1.88 -16.82 8.01
CA ILE A 99 -2.33 -16.81 6.62
C ILE A 99 -1.75 -18.01 5.87
N THR A 100 -2.62 -18.74 5.21
CA THR A 100 -2.32 -19.92 4.40
C THR A 100 -2.79 -19.72 2.96
N GLN A 101 -2.36 -20.60 2.05
CA GLN A 101 -2.89 -20.60 0.68
C GLN A 101 -4.42 -20.71 0.68
N GLN A 102 -5.01 -21.55 1.54
CA GLN A 102 -6.48 -21.72 1.59
C GLN A 102 -7.24 -20.43 1.96
N ILE A 103 -6.65 -19.58 2.80
CA ILE A 103 -7.24 -18.27 3.12
C ILE A 103 -7.18 -17.36 1.89
N ILE A 104 -6.08 -17.36 1.14
CA ILE A 104 -5.95 -16.59 -0.11
C ILE A 104 -6.92 -17.14 -1.18
N ASP A 105 -7.01 -18.47 -1.33
CA ASP A 105 -7.99 -19.11 -2.22
C ASP A 105 -9.42 -18.64 -1.88
N ALA A 106 -9.77 -18.54 -0.58
CA ALA A 106 -11.09 -18.06 -0.14
C ALA A 106 -11.38 -16.60 -0.53
N TYR A 107 -10.39 -15.72 -0.48
CA TYR A 107 -10.54 -14.35 -0.99
C TYR A 107 -10.79 -14.35 -2.51
N LYS A 108 -10.03 -15.13 -3.27
CA LYS A 108 -10.23 -15.28 -4.72
C LYS A 108 -11.61 -15.85 -5.04
N GLU A 109 -12.03 -16.92 -4.38
CA GLU A 109 -13.34 -17.56 -4.56
C GLU A 109 -14.50 -16.63 -4.19
N ALA A 110 -14.32 -15.75 -3.21
CA ALA A 110 -15.27 -14.71 -2.88
C ALA A 110 -15.39 -13.62 -3.97
N GLY A 111 -14.46 -13.54 -4.91
CA GLY A 111 -14.50 -12.62 -6.05
C GLY A 111 -13.51 -11.46 -5.98
N PHE A 112 -12.62 -11.44 -4.99
CA PHE A 112 -11.50 -10.50 -4.97
C PHE A 112 -10.43 -10.92 -5.98
N ASN A 113 -9.86 -9.97 -6.70
CA ASN A 113 -8.73 -10.23 -7.58
C ASN A 113 -7.48 -9.42 -7.20
N THR A 114 -7.55 -8.67 -6.12
CA THR A 114 -6.47 -7.83 -5.63
C THR A 114 -6.41 -7.92 -4.11
N VAL A 115 -5.22 -8.03 -3.55
CA VAL A 115 -4.97 -8.09 -2.11
C VAL A 115 -3.98 -7.00 -1.72
N ARG A 116 -4.35 -6.14 -0.76
CA ARG A 116 -3.41 -5.25 -0.08
C ARG A 116 -2.88 -5.98 1.15
N ILE A 117 -1.57 -6.00 1.29
CA ILE A 117 -0.86 -6.65 2.40
C ILE A 117 -0.24 -5.55 3.26
N PRO A 118 -0.91 -5.12 4.35
CA PRO A 118 -0.36 -4.20 5.32
C PRO A 118 0.78 -4.87 6.09
N VAL A 119 1.97 -4.24 6.18
CA VAL A 119 3.13 -4.86 6.83
C VAL A 119 3.87 -3.89 7.74
N ALA A 120 4.13 -4.32 8.97
CA ALA A 120 5.09 -3.71 9.88
C ALA A 120 6.50 -4.23 9.56
N TRP A 121 7.39 -3.33 9.21
CA TRP A 121 8.77 -3.64 8.86
C TRP A 121 9.77 -3.08 9.86
N ASN A 122 9.54 -1.82 10.30
CA ASN A 122 10.49 -1.09 11.14
C ASN A 122 10.61 -1.70 12.53
N THR A 123 9.51 -2.19 13.11
CA THR A 123 9.53 -2.83 14.44
C THR A 123 10.53 -3.98 14.53
N TYR A 124 10.72 -4.72 13.43
CA TYR A 124 11.70 -5.81 13.37
C TYR A 124 13.07 -5.34 12.91
N ALA A 125 13.13 -4.41 11.95
CA ALA A 125 14.38 -3.88 11.45
C ALA A 125 15.15 -3.10 12.52
N GLU A 126 14.46 -2.22 13.27
CA GLU A 126 15.05 -1.45 14.35
C GLU A 126 15.65 -2.36 15.44
N ALA A 127 14.91 -3.40 15.84
CA ALA A 127 15.39 -4.40 16.81
C ALA A 127 16.59 -5.22 16.29
N ASN A 128 16.84 -5.22 14.98
CA ASN A 128 17.91 -5.96 14.30
C ASN A 128 18.93 -5.04 13.62
N GLY A 129 19.20 -3.86 14.22
CA GLY A 129 20.23 -2.93 13.73
C GLY A 129 19.93 -2.32 12.35
N GLY A 130 18.66 -2.16 11.99
CA GLY A 130 18.20 -1.59 10.72
C GLY A 130 18.02 -2.62 9.60
N VAL A 131 18.27 -3.90 9.85
CA VAL A 131 18.12 -4.98 8.86
C VAL A 131 16.82 -5.72 9.09
N ILE A 132 15.97 -5.81 8.07
CA ILE A 132 14.76 -6.63 8.11
C ILE A 132 15.19 -8.09 8.29
N PRO A 133 14.75 -8.81 9.34
CA PRO A 133 15.14 -10.19 9.55
C PRO A 133 14.72 -11.08 8.37
N GLU A 134 15.61 -12.00 7.96
CA GLU A 134 15.37 -12.87 6.81
C GLU A 134 14.09 -13.71 6.98
N TRP A 135 13.79 -14.17 8.21
CA TRP A 135 12.59 -14.94 8.49
C TRP A 135 11.30 -14.12 8.27
N TRP A 136 11.32 -12.79 8.54
CA TRP A 136 10.18 -11.92 8.28
C TRP A 136 10.02 -11.64 6.78
N MET A 137 11.11 -11.29 6.11
CA MET A 137 11.12 -11.08 4.66
C MET A 137 10.58 -12.33 3.92
N LYS A 138 11.04 -13.52 4.30
CA LYS A 138 10.57 -14.81 3.74
C LYS A 138 9.10 -15.07 4.05
N ARG A 139 8.62 -14.68 5.26
CA ARG A 139 7.20 -14.87 5.61
C ARG A 139 6.30 -13.99 4.73
N ILE A 140 6.66 -12.74 4.52
CA ILE A 140 5.91 -11.86 3.62
C ILE A 140 5.98 -12.36 2.18
N GLN A 141 7.15 -12.80 1.74
CA GLN A 141 7.31 -13.41 0.41
C GLN A 141 6.38 -14.62 0.24
N GLU A 142 6.31 -15.52 1.22
CA GLU A 142 5.43 -16.70 1.17
C GLU A 142 3.97 -16.30 0.90
N VAL A 143 3.49 -15.21 1.52
CA VAL A 143 2.11 -14.73 1.31
C VAL A 143 1.93 -14.06 -0.04
N VAL A 144 2.92 -13.28 -0.48
CA VAL A 144 2.95 -12.74 -1.85
C VAL A 144 2.90 -13.88 -2.87
N ASP A 145 3.67 -14.95 -2.66
CA ASP A 145 3.69 -16.13 -3.54
C ASP A 145 2.34 -16.86 -3.58
N TYR A 146 1.61 -16.91 -2.44
CA TYR A 146 0.24 -17.43 -2.45
C TYR A 146 -0.69 -16.60 -3.35
N CYS A 147 -0.58 -15.27 -3.31
CA CYS A 147 -1.34 -14.38 -4.17
C CYS A 147 -0.94 -14.54 -5.64
N MET A 148 0.37 -14.62 -5.95
CA MET A 148 0.88 -14.82 -7.31
C MET A 148 0.39 -16.13 -7.92
N LYS A 149 0.38 -17.22 -7.14
CA LYS A 149 -0.15 -18.51 -7.57
C LYS A 149 -1.61 -18.44 -7.99
N ASP A 150 -2.38 -17.57 -7.35
CA ASP A 150 -3.79 -17.33 -7.64
C ASP A 150 -4.01 -16.22 -8.69
N GLU A 151 -2.94 -15.71 -9.30
CA GLU A 151 -2.99 -14.63 -10.29
C GLU A 151 -3.67 -13.35 -9.73
N LEU A 152 -3.51 -13.11 -8.41
CA LEU A 152 -4.02 -11.90 -7.76
C LEU A 152 -3.02 -10.76 -7.89
N TYR A 153 -3.53 -9.54 -8.04
CA TYR A 153 -2.74 -8.33 -7.87
C TYR A 153 -2.43 -8.10 -6.39
N VAL A 154 -1.25 -7.58 -6.09
CA VAL A 154 -0.79 -7.34 -4.72
C VAL A 154 -0.36 -5.88 -4.55
N LEU A 155 -0.89 -5.23 -3.52
CA LEU A 155 -0.46 -3.93 -3.03
C LEU A 155 0.30 -4.14 -1.72
N LEU A 156 1.63 -4.06 -1.76
CA LEU A 156 2.49 -4.27 -0.59
C LEU A 156 2.96 -2.93 -0.04
N ASN A 157 2.68 -2.65 1.24
CA ASN A 157 3.00 -1.37 1.85
C ASN A 157 4.00 -1.47 3.02
N ILE A 158 4.41 -0.29 3.49
CA ILE A 158 4.84 -0.05 4.87
C ILE A 158 3.62 0.50 5.60
N HIS A 159 3.18 -0.20 6.66
CA HIS A 159 2.01 0.20 7.44
C HIS A 159 2.40 1.04 8.66
N TRP A 160 1.43 1.36 9.53
CA TRP A 160 1.60 2.24 10.69
C TRP A 160 2.83 1.92 11.55
N ASP A 161 3.07 0.63 11.89
CA ASP A 161 4.31 0.11 12.48
C ASP A 161 4.86 0.97 13.65
N GLY A 162 3.98 1.34 14.59
CA GLY A 162 4.31 2.20 15.71
C GLY A 162 4.33 3.71 15.40
N GLY A 163 4.00 4.11 14.17
CA GLY A 163 3.91 5.51 13.75
C GLY A 163 5.25 6.18 13.48
N TRP A 164 6.31 5.39 13.18
CA TRP A 164 7.65 5.91 12.95
C TRP A 164 7.74 6.92 11.79
N LEU A 165 6.90 6.79 10.77
CA LEU A 165 6.75 7.74 9.67
C LEU A 165 5.54 8.65 9.91
N GLU A 166 4.40 8.04 10.20
CA GLU A 166 3.09 8.71 10.19
C GLU A 166 3.01 9.86 11.18
N ARG A 167 3.53 9.67 12.40
CA ARG A 167 3.54 10.69 13.46
C ARG A 167 4.75 11.64 13.41
N HIS A 168 5.58 11.51 12.39
CA HIS A 168 6.84 12.24 12.28
C HIS A 168 6.94 13.00 10.94
N VAL A 169 5.80 13.50 10.44
CA VAL A 169 5.78 14.38 9.26
C VAL A 169 6.07 15.82 9.73
N GLU A 170 7.32 16.06 10.11
CA GLU A 170 7.79 17.32 10.67
C GLU A 170 9.28 17.57 10.35
N ALA A 171 9.70 18.84 10.34
CA ALA A 171 11.06 19.22 9.96
C ALA A 171 12.15 18.58 10.85
N ALA A 172 11.88 18.42 12.16
CA ALA A 172 12.83 17.83 13.10
C ALA A 172 13.14 16.35 12.79
N SER A 173 12.18 15.62 12.26
CA SER A 173 12.26 14.19 11.98
C SER A 173 12.57 13.87 10.50
N GLN A 174 12.50 14.86 9.61
CA GLN A 174 12.56 14.67 8.16
C GLN A 174 13.78 13.85 7.71
N SER A 175 14.96 14.17 8.22
CA SER A 175 16.19 13.48 7.83
C SER A 175 16.21 12.02 8.29
N SER A 176 15.79 11.75 9.53
CA SER A 176 15.77 10.38 10.08
C SER A 176 14.72 9.51 9.41
N VAL A 177 13.53 10.05 9.15
CA VAL A 177 12.45 9.33 8.48
C VAL A 177 12.85 9.00 7.02
N ASN A 178 13.40 9.96 6.27
CA ASN A 178 13.92 9.69 4.92
C ASN A 178 14.97 8.57 4.91
N LYS A 179 15.90 8.57 5.88
CA LYS A 179 16.91 7.52 5.99
C LYS A 179 16.30 6.15 6.29
N THR A 180 15.30 6.08 7.16
CA THR A 180 14.60 4.83 7.47
C THR A 180 13.79 4.36 6.26
N GLN A 181 13.13 5.27 5.54
CA GLN A 181 12.38 5.00 4.32
C GLN A 181 13.29 4.41 3.23
N GLU A 182 14.46 5.04 3.00
CA GLU A 182 15.47 4.54 2.07
C GLU A 182 15.97 3.15 2.45
N ASN A 183 16.29 2.95 3.74
CA ASN A 183 16.78 1.68 4.24
C ASN A 183 15.77 0.53 4.08
N LEU A 184 14.53 0.74 4.50
CA LEU A 184 13.49 -0.29 4.41
C LEU A 184 13.14 -0.61 2.97
N TRP A 185 12.86 0.42 2.14
CA TRP A 185 12.54 0.20 0.73
C TRP A 185 13.70 -0.35 -0.08
N GLY A 186 14.94 -0.01 0.27
CA GLY A 186 16.11 -0.60 -0.35
C GLY A 186 16.17 -2.12 -0.17
N GLN A 187 15.81 -2.63 1.01
CA GLN A 187 15.76 -4.05 1.31
C GLN A 187 14.54 -4.72 0.66
N ILE A 188 13.33 -4.14 0.85
CA ILE A 188 12.07 -4.68 0.32
C ILE A 188 12.12 -4.74 -1.21
N ALA A 189 12.43 -3.62 -1.86
CA ALA A 189 12.45 -3.54 -3.31
C ALA A 189 13.50 -4.47 -3.93
N SER A 190 14.70 -4.56 -3.34
CA SER A 190 15.74 -5.49 -3.81
C SER A 190 15.31 -6.95 -3.72
N HIS A 191 14.57 -7.30 -2.66
CA HIS A 191 14.06 -8.67 -2.47
C HIS A 191 12.99 -9.04 -3.51
N PHE A 192 12.07 -8.13 -3.78
CA PHE A 192 10.93 -8.37 -4.69
C PHE A 192 11.16 -7.89 -6.14
N LYS A 193 12.35 -7.51 -6.53
CA LYS A 193 12.66 -6.91 -7.84
C LYS A 193 12.30 -7.76 -9.07
N ASN A 194 12.20 -9.07 -8.90
CA ASN A 194 11.91 -10.02 -9.99
C ASN A 194 10.43 -10.39 -10.12
N TYR A 195 9.55 -9.86 -9.25
CA TYR A 195 8.10 -10.04 -9.38
C TYR A 195 7.56 -9.16 -10.49
N ASP A 196 6.61 -9.68 -11.26
CA ASP A 196 6.01 -9.01 -12.41
C ASP A 196 5.03 -7.88 -12.00
N GLU A 197 4.18 -7.46 -12.95
CA GLU A 197 3.22 -6.37 -12.78
C GLU A 197 2.07 -6.66 -11.80
N HIS A 198 1.89 -7.89 -11.34
CA HIS A 198 0.91 -8.20 -10.30
C HIS A 198 1.30 -7.62 -8.95
N LEU A 199 2.58 -7.30 -8.71
CA LEU A 199 3.04 -6.67 -7.48
C LEU A 199 3.27 -5.17 -7.67
N ALA A 200 2.58 -4.33 -6.90
CA ALA A 200 2.84 -2.91 -6.75
C ALA A 200 3.26 -2.58 -5.30
N PHE A 201 4.07 -1.54 -5.13
CA PHE A 201 4.52 -1.07 -3.81
C PHE A 201 3.78 0.20 -3.42
N CYS A 202 3.46 0.31 -2.12
CA CYS A 202 2.76 1.45 -1.53
C CYS A 202 3.65 2.11 -0.49
N SER A 203 3.94 3.41 -0.67
CA SER A 203 5.00 4.15 0.01
C SER A 203 4.90 4.18 1.53
N ALA A 204 3.69 4.26 2.07
CA ALA A 204 3.37 4.42 3.49
C ALA A 204 1.98 3.87 3.80
N ASN A 205 1.36 4.33 4.91
CA ASN A 205 -0.03 4.05 5.24
C ASN A 205 -0.84 5.35 5.44
N GLU A 206 -0.89 5.94 6.64
CA GLU A 206 -1.70 7.12 6.97
C GLU A 206 -0.84 8.28 7.52
N PRO A 207 0.01 8.92 6.72
CA PRO A 207 0.94 9.93 7.20
C PRO A 207 0.22 11.18 7.71
N ASP A 208 0.36 11.50 9.00
CA ASP A 208 -0.25 12.65 9.65
C ASP A 208 0.19 13.96 8.98
N THR A 209 -0.75 14.63 8.32
CA THR A 209 -0.47 15.86 7.57
C THR A 209 -1.64 16.81 7.68
N GLU A 210 -1.39 18.02 8.21
CA GLU A 210 -2.43 19.01 8.53
C GLU A 210 -2.19 20.37 7.86
N ASN A 211 -1.05 20.55 7.19
CA ASN A 211 -0.68 21.83 6.58
C ASN A 211 0.31 21.65 5.41
N ASP A 212 0.57 22.74 4.68
CA ASP A 212 1.45 22.75 3.50
C ASP A 212 2.91 22.40 3.83
N GLU A 213 3.42 22.79 5.02
CA GLU A 213 4.78 22.44 5.43
C GLU A 213 4.92 20.93 5.60
N GLN A 214 3.99 20.31 6.31
CA GLN A 214 3.95 18.86 6.47
C GLN A 214 3.74 18.15 5.11
N ALA A 215 2.90 18.67 4.24
CA ALA A 215 2.72 18.11 2.90
C ALA A 215 4.01 18.14 2.08
N ALA A 216 4.78 19.24 2.17
CA ALA A 216 6.08 19.34 1.52
C ALA A 216 7.11 18.35 2.09
N ILE A 217 7.09 18.09 3.40
CA ILE A 217 7.92 17.08 4.06
C ILE A 217 7.50 15.68 3.61
N LEU A 218 6.20 15.36 3.64
CA LEU A 218 5.66 14.09 3.17
C LEU A 218 6.07 13.81 1.72
N LYS A 219 6.04 14.82 0.86
CA LYS A 219 6.52 14.73 -0.52
C LYS A 219 7.96 14.23 -0.59
N THR A 220 8.83 14.63 0.35
CA THR A 220 10.22 14.14 0.40
C THR A 220 10.32 12.67 0.79
N TYR A 221 9.43 12.18 1.68
CA TYR A 221 9.37 10.77 2.05
C TYR A 221 8.95 9.90 0.85
N HIS A 222 7.95 10.35 0.10
CA HIS A 222 7.52 9.69 -1.12
C HIS A 222 8.59 9.76 -2.23
N GLN A 223 9.31 10.88 -2.33
CA GLN A 223 10.40 10.99 -3.31
C GLN A 223 11.54 10.03 -3.00
N THR A 224 11.90 9.89 -1.72
CA THR A 224 12.87 8.89 -1.26
C THR A 224 12.43 7.48 -1.61
N PHE A 225 11.17 7.14 -1.37
CA PHE A 225 10.59 5.85 -1.77
C PHE A 225 10.73 5.61 -3.28
N VAL A 226 10.25 6.52 -4.11
CA VAL A 226 10.31 6.39 -5.57
C VAL A 226 11.74 6.19 -6.04
N ASN A 227 12.67 7.05 -5.60
CA ASN A 227 14.07 6.99 -6.00
C ASN A 227 14.71 5.65 -5.60
N THR A 228 14.47 5.20 -4.37
CA THR A 228 15.01 3.95 -3.83
C THR A 228 14.51 2.73 -4.60
N VAL A 229 13.21 2.69 -4.87
CA VAL A 229 12.64 1.59 -5.65
C VAL A 229 13.20 1.58 -7.07
N ARG A 230 13.26 2.74 -7.75
CA ARG A 230 13.82 2.83 -9.12
C ARG A 230 15.28 2.38 -9.17
N ALA A 231 16.07 2.71 -8.17
CA ALA A 231 17.49 2.34 -8.09
C ALA A 231 17.73 0.86 -7.77
N SER A 232 16.74 0.11 -7.28
CA SER A 232 16.92 -1.29 -6.84
C SER A 232 17.00 -2.31 -7.99
N GLY A 233 16.77 -1.89 -9.23
CA GLY A 233 16.93 -2.71 -10.43
C GLY A 233 15.82 -3.74 -10.66
N GLY A 234 16.02 -4.63 -11.64
CA GLY A 234 15.01 -5.61 -12.06
C GLY A 234 13.75 -4.91 -12.58
N TYR A 235 12.59 -5.49 -12.36
CA TYR A 235 11.31 -4.89 -12.75
C TYR A 235 10.96 -3.60 -11.99
N ASN A 236 11.66 -3.28 -10.92
CA ASN A 236 11.41 -2.07 -10.13
C ASN A 236 11.71 -0.78 -10.90
N GLY A 237 12.56 -0.85 -11.92
CA GLY A 237 12.81 0.27 -12.83
C GLY A 237 11.52 0.84 -13.44
N THR A 238 10.50 0.00 -13.67
CA THR A 238 9.23 0.39 -14.31
C THR A 238 7.98 -0.05 -13.55
N ARG A 239 8.11 -0.57 -12.32
CA ARG A 239 7.00 -0.99 -11.46
C ARG A 239 6.04 0.17 -11.14
N CYS A 240 4.74 -0.10 -11.08
CA CYS A 240 3.76 0.85 -10.58
C CYS A 240 3.91 1.05 -9.06
N LEU A 241 3.82 2.31 -8.62
CA LEU A 241 4.01 2.74 -7.25
C LEU A 241 2.80 3.52 -6.75
N VAL A 242 2.38 3.25 -5.53
CA VAL A 242 1.22 3.87 -4.89
C VAL A 242 1.68 4.88 -3.84
N ILE A 243 1.14 6.08 -3.91
CA ILE A 243 1.51 7.22 -3.08
C ILE A 243 0.32 7.61 -2.20
N GLN A 244 0.49 7.51 -0.90
CA GLN A 244 -0.53 7.86 0.08
C GLN A 244 -0.70 9.38 0.16
N CYS A 245 -1.94 9.85 0.19
CA CYS A 245 -2.20 11.27 0.35
C CYS A 245 -2.02 11.72 1.82
N ALA A 246 -2.03 13.02 2.02
CA ALA A 246 -1.97 13.64 3.33
C ALA A 246 -3.06 13.10 4.27
N GLY A 247 -2.68 12.46 5.37
CA GLY A 247 -3.58 11.82 6.33
C GLY A 247 -4.54 10.80 5.72
N THR A 248 -4.29 10.35 4.50
CA THR A 248 -5.17 9.52 3.65
C THR A 248 -6.64 9.99 3.58
N ALA A 249 -6.89 11.28 3.87
CA ALA A 249 -8.22 11.88 3.86
C ALA A 249 -8.58 12.44 2.48
N ALA A 250 -9.84 12.26 2.05
CA ALA A 250 -10.32 12.66 0.72
C ALA A 250 -10.18 14.16 0.43
N ASP A 251 -10.49 15.01 1.40
CA ASP A 251 -10.35 16.46 1.33
C ASP A 251 -8.89 16.90 1.25
N LYS A 252 -8.02 16.32 2.09
CA LYS A 252 -6.58 16.58 2.11
C LYS A 252 -5.88 16.08 0.83
N ALA A 253 -6.38 15.00 0.23
CA ALA A 253 -5.90 14.52 -1.07
C ALA A 253 -6.03 15.61 -2.14
N VAL A 254 -7.11 16.38 -2.10
CA VAL A 254 -7.37 17.47 -3.05
C VAL A 254 -6.65 18.76 -2.65
N GLN A 255 -6.53 19.04 -1.37
CA GLN A 255 -6.00 20.30 -0.83
C GLN A 255 -4.49 20.43 -1.02
N TYR A 256 -3.71 19.40 -0.66
CA TYR A 256 -2.26 19.50 -0.53
C TYR A 256 -1.47 18.97 -1.75
N ASP A 257 -0.19 19.39 -1.86
CA ASP A 257 0.78 18.93 -2.87
C ASP A 257 1.83 18.01 -2.20
N TYR A 258 1.60 16.72 -2.26
CA TYR A 258 2.45 15.67 -1.68
C TYR A 258 2.98 14.68 -2.73
N MET A 259 2.51 14.74 -3.98
CA MET A 259 2.92 13.80 -5.02
C MET A 259 4.40 14.00 -5.41
N PRO A 260 5.21 12.93 -5.39
CA PRO A 260 6.59 12.96 -5.87
C PRO A 260 6.64 13.03 -7.41
N THR A 261 7.83 13.25 -7.93
CA THR A 261 8.13 13.05 -9.34
C THR A 261 8.65 11.64 -9.59
N ASP A 262 8.40 11.10 -10.79
CA ASP A 262 8.96 9.83 -11.23
C ASP A 262 9.64 10.02 -12.59
N ILE A 263 10.84 9.45 -12.75
CA ILE A 263 11.56 9.44 -14.03
C ILE A 263 10.86 8.56 -15.07
N VAL A 264 10.02 7.63 -14.62
CA VAL A 264 9.23 6.74 -15.48
C VAL A 264 7.79 7.24 -15.54
N PRO A 265 7.33 7.72 -16.70
CA PRO A 265 6.01 8.29 -16.81
C PRO A 265 4.90 7.25 -16.61
N ASN A 266 3.75 7.71 -16.09
CA ASN A 266 2.53 6.91 -15.96
C ASN A 266 2.68 5.65 -15.08
N ARG A 267 3.47 5.74 -14.00
CA ARG A 267 3.69 4.63 -13.06
C ARG A 267 3.23 4.92 -11.64
N LEU A 268 2.73 6.13 -11.36
CA LEU A 268 2.23 6.48 -10.03
C LEU A 268 0.70 6.35 -9.96
N LEU A 269 0.23 5.80 -8.84
CA LEU A 269 -1.14 5.83 -8.37
C LEU A 269 -1.21 6.68 -7.11
N MET A 270 -2.36 7.27 -6.81
CA MET A 270 -2.62 7.95 -5.53
C MET A 270 -3.51 7.08 -4.66
N GLU A 271 -3.27 7.04 -3.34
CA GLU A 271 -4.10 6.30 -2.37
C GLU A 271 -4.67 7.23 -1.31
N PHE A 272 -5.96 7.02 -1.00
CA PHE A 272 -6.65 7.59 0.16
C PHE A 272 -7.50 6.53 0.84
N HIS A 273 -7.94 6.79 2.09
CA HIS A 273 -8.85 5.93 2.85
C HIS A 273 -10.20 6.60 3.02
N TYR A 274 -11.26 5.81 3.29
CA TYR A 274 -12.60 6.35 3.31
C TYR A 274 -13.47 5.77 4.43
N TYR A 275 -13.49 6.49 5.54
CA TYR A 275 -14.23 6.11 6.73
C TYR A 275 -15.10 7.26 7.24
N PRO A 276 -16.41 7.28 6.96
CA PRO A 276 -17.34 8.19 7.65
C PRO A 276 -17.42 7.79 9.13
N TYR A 277 -16.64 8.45 9.97
CA TYR A 277 -16.25 8.01 11.32
C TYR A 277 -17.41 7.47 12.17
N THR A 278 -18.50 8.25 12.32
CA THR A 278 -19.63 7.86 13.18
C THR A 278 -20.39 6.64 12.69
N TYR A 279 -20.32 6.32 11.40
CA TYR A 279 -20.94 5.15 10.78
C TYR A 279 -19.97 3.98 10.62
N ALA A 280 -18.75 4.27 10.24
CA ALA A 280 -17.78 3.24 9.89
C ALA A 280 -16.95 2.71 11.07
N LEU A 281 -16.58 3.59 12.02
CA LEU A 281 -15.55 3.29 13.01
C LEU A 281 -16.02 3.45 14.46
N MET A 282 -17.05 4.25 14.73
CA MET A 282 -17.48 4.55 16.09
C MET A 282 -18.26 3.38 16.68
N GLU A 283 -17.71 2.75 17.71
CA GLU A 283 -18.29 1.56 18.34
C GLU A 283 -19.49 1.90 19.23
N GLU A 284 -19.33 2.89 20.08
CA GLU A 284 -20.29 3.31 21.10
C GLU A 284 -20.58 4.81 20.99
N ASP A 285 -21.66 5.24 21.62
CA ASP A 285 -22.03 6.64 21.73
C ASP A 285 -20.98 7.40 22.53
N ALA A 286 -20.67 8.63 22.14
CA ALA A 286 -19.82 9.55 22.86
C ALA A 286 -20.61 10.78 23.33
N ASP A 287 -20.05 11.55 24.26
CA ASP A 287 -20.67 12.78 24.80
C ASP A 287 -21.02 13.80 23.71
N TRP A 288 -20.27 13.78 22.60
CA TRP A 288 -20.45 14.71 21.47
C TRP A 288 -21.43 14.19 20.40
N GLY A 289 -21.86 12.95 20.45
CA GLY A 289 -22.83 12.42 19.49
C GLY A 289 -22.92 10.89 19.44
N PRO A 290 -23.96 10.36 18.77
CA PRO A 290 -24.21 8.93 18.68
C PRO A 290 -23.38 8.26 17.59
N ALA A 291 -23.09 6.97 17.79
CA ALA A 291 -22.69 6.06 16.73
C ALA A 291 -23.88 5.82 15.77
N HIS A 292 -23.64 5.97 14.48
CA HIS A 292 -24.66 5.74 13.48
C HIS A 292 -24.63 4.27 13.00
N TRP A 293 -25.79 3.71 12.73
CA TRP A 293 -25.94 2.33 12.30
C TRP A 293 -26.51 2.22 10.89
N PHE A 294 -27.12 3.30 10.41
CA PHE A 294 -27.79 3.38 9.13
C PHE A 294 -27.27 4.52 8.29
N TRP A 295 -27.18 4.32 6.97
CA TRP A 295 -26.68 5.28 6.01
C TRP A 295 -27.52 5.25 4.72
N GLY A 296 -27.58 6.39 4.07
CA GLY A 296 -28.20 6.55 2.77
C GLY A 296 -29.64 7.07 2.84
N LYS A 297 -30.16 7.52 1.71
CA LYS A 297 -31.47 8.20 1.60
C LYS A 297 -32.64 7.32 2.05
N ASP A 298 -32.53 5.99 1.90
CA ASP A 298 -33.59 5.04 2.25
C ASP A 298 -33.56 4.65 3.74
N TYR A 299 -32.56 5.14 4.48
CA TYR A 299 -32.30 4.79 5.88
C TYR A 299 -32.24 6.02 6.79
N GLN A 300 -33.00 7.07 6.46
CA GLN A 300 -33.03 8.31 7.24
C GLN A 300 -34.03 8.25 8.40
N ASN A 301 -33.72 9.00 9.47
CA ASN A 301 -34.58 9.17 10.64
C ASN A 301 -34.98 7.87 11.36
N ILE A 302 -34.09 6.89 11.41
CA ILE A 302 -34.30 5.64 12.13
C ILE A 302 -33.97 5.85 13.60
N ILE A 303 -35.01 5.81 14.46
CA ILE A 303 -34.87 5.96 15.90
C ILE A 303 -34.81 4.58 16.55
N VAL A 304 -33.75 4.29 17.28
CA VAL A 304 -33.59 3.08 18.09
C VAL A 304 -33.32 3.49 19.52
N ASP A 305 -34.15 3.02 20.44
CA ASP A 305 -34.09 3.35 21.88
C ASP A 305 -34.05 4.87 22.16
N GLY A 306 -34.77 5.65 21.36
CA GLY A 306 -34.85 7.11 21.48
C GLY A 306 -33.68 7.89 20.85
N VAL A 307 -32.72 7.20 20.22
CA VAL A 307 -31.55 7.80 19.56
C VAL A 307 -31.68 7.68 18.06
N ASN A 308 -31.44 8.78 17.32
CA ASN A 308 -31.37 8.71 15.85
C ASN A 308 -30.06 8.03 15.43
N ARG A 309 -30.19 6.86 14.81
CA ARG A 309 -29.07 6.03 14.35
C ARG A 309 -28.73 6.23 12.86
N SER A 310 -29.36 7.19 12.19
CA SER A 310 -29.12 7.48 10.78
C SER A 310 -28.01 8.51 10.61
N CYS A 311 -27.01 8.22 9.79
CA CYS A 311 -25.95 9.16 9.41
C CYS A 311 -26.52 10.21 8.45
N SER A 312 -26.60 11.47 8.86
CA SER A 312 -27.15 12.57 8.07
C SER A 312 -26.12 13.53 7.50
N TRP A 313 -24.90 13.51 8.01
CA TRP A 313 -23.82 14.43 7.61
C TRP A 313 -22.96 13.91 6.45
N HIS A 314 -23.00 12.62 6.18
CA HIS A 314 -22.26 11.94 5.12
C HIS A 314 -23.26 11.17 4.24
N THR A 315 -23.62 11.76 3.11
CA THR A 315 -24.67 11.28 2.20
C THR A 315 -24.07 10.77 0.88
N GLU A 316 -24.93 10.23 0.00
CA GLU A 316 -24.53 9.87 -1.35
C GLU A 316 -23.95 11.06 -2.11
N GLU A 317 -24.52 12.26 -1.93
CA GLU A 317 -24.04 13.49 -2.55
C GLU A 317 -22.67 13.90 -2.04
N THR A 318 -22.37 13.69 -0.76
CA THR A 318 -21.03 13.89 -0.17
C THR A 318 -20.01 13.00 -0.86
N VAL A 319 -20.27 11.71 -0.96
CA VAL A 319 -19.39 10.74 -1.65
C VAL A 319 -19.14 11.14 -3.09
N ILE A 320 -20.20 11.48 -3.84
CA ILE A 320 -20.11 11.91 -5.24
C ILE A 320 -19.26 13.17 -5.38
N SER A 321 -19.46 14.15 -4.49
CA SER A 321 -18.71 15.41 -4.50
C SER A 321 -17.21 15.19 -4.27
N GLU A 322 -16.86 14.42 -3.25
CA GLU A 322 -15.48 14.12 -2.90
C GLU A 322 -14.79 13.29 -3.99
N PHE A 323 -15.44 12.26 -4.52
CA PHE A 323 -14.87 11.44 -5.60
C PHE A 323 -14.74 12.21 -6.92
N SER A 324 -15.66 13.15 -7.19
CA SER A 324 -15.54 14.07 -8.33
C SER A 324 -14.30 14.95 -8.22
N ALA A 325 -14.04 15.50 -7.03
CA ALA A 325 -12.87 16.36 -6.79
C ALA A 325 -11.56 15.55 -6.93
N ILE A 326 -11.51 14.36 -6.38
CA ILE A 326 -10.38 13.43 -6.51
C ILE A 326 -10.15 13.07 -7.99
N LYS A 327 -11.22 12.69 -8.71
CA LYS A 327 -11.14 12.39 -10.14
C LYS A 327 -10.55 13.56 -10.94
N ALA A 328 -11.04 14.78 -10.72
CA ALA A 328 -10.58 15.98 -11.43
C ALA A 328 -9.10 16.30 -11.14
N LYS A 329 -8.63 16.06 -9.91
CA LYS A 329 -7.24 16.33 -9.54
C LYS A 329 -6.28 15.26 -10.07
N PHE A 330 -6.66 13.98 -10.10
CA PHE A 330 -5.78 12.86 -10.37
C PHE A 330 -6.17 12.06 -11.62
N VAL A 331 -7.34 11.43 -11.66
CA VAL A 331 -7.74 10.50 -12.72
C VAL A 331 -7.76 11.20 -14.08
N ASP A 332 -8.33 12.38 -14.18
CA ASP A 332 -8.39 13.17 -15.42
C ASP A 332 -7.00 13.68 -15.87
N LYS A 333 -5.98 13.52 -15.03
CA LYS A 333 -4.57 13.82 -15.35
C LYS A 333 -3.71 12.56 -15.54
N GLY A 334 -4.34 11.39 -15.64
CA GLY A 334 -3.64 10.14 -15.90
C GLY A 334 -3.06 9.44 -14.66
N ILE A 335 -3.44 9.86 -13.45
CA ILE A 335 -3.06 9.23 -12.18
C ILE A 335 -4.28 8.51 -11.63
N PRO A 336 -4.37 7.16 -11.75
CA PRO A 336 -5.48 6.42 -11.17
C PRO A 336 -5.39 6.43 -9.65
N VAL A 337 -6.52 6.18 -9.00
CA VAL A 337 -6.66 6.31 -7.56
C VAL A 337 -7.01 4.98 -6.91
N VAL A 338 -6.49 4.73 -5.73
CA VAL A 338 -6.82 3.60 -4.87
C VAL A 338 -7.52 4.13 -3.61
N MET A 339 -8.72 3.67 -3.33
CA MET A 339 -9.34 3.79 -2.02
C MET A 339 -8.84 2.61 -1.19
N GLY A 340 -7.64 2.77 -0.59
CA GLY A 340 -6.85 1.70 0.00
C GLY A 340 -7.47 1.05 1.21
N GLU A 341 -8.40 1.76 1.86
CA GLU A 341 -9.18 1.23 2.97
C GLU A 341 -10.58 1.85 2.99
N PHE A 342 -11.56 1.01 3.13
CA PHE A 342 -12.92 1.36 3.56
C PHE A 342 -13.57 0.15 4.22
N ALA A 343 -14.36 0.37 5.25
CA ALA A 343 -15.20 -0.66 5.85
C ALA A 343 -16.31 -0.02 6.67
N ILE A 344 -17.36 -0.79 6.91
CA ILE A 344 -18.39 -0.47 7.88
C ILE A 344 -18.37 -1.52 8.97
N MET A 345 -18.34 -1.07 10.21
CA MET A 345 -18.38 -1.92 11.38
C MET A 345 -19.60 -2.85 11.34
N ASN A 346 -19.38 -4.14 11.57
CA ASN A 346 -20.48 -5.07 11.84
C ASN A 346 -20.99 -4.87 13.26
N ARG A 347 -22.29 -4.98 13.47
CA ARG A 347 -22.94 -4.82 14.77
C ARG A 347 -23.87 -5.98 15.03
N GLU A 348 -23.91 -6.42 16.28
CA GLU A 348 -24.92 -7.33 16.78
C GLU A 348 -26.03 -6.50 17.40
N LEU A 349 -27.16 -6.41 16.67
CA LEU A 349 -28.33 -5.66 17.08
C LEU A 349 -29.44 -6.62 17.53
N SER A 350 -30.54 -6.06 18.09
CA SER A 350 -31.74 -6.85 18.34
C SER A 350 -32.30 -7.42 17.04
N ALA A 351 -33.04 -8.52 17.13
CA ALA A 351 -33.63 -9.19 15.95
C ALA A 351 -34.49 -8.26 15.09
N GLU A 352 -35.09 -7.23 15.68
CA GLU A 352 -35.87 -6.21 15.00
C GLU A 352 -35.01 -5.36 14.01
N TRP A 353 -33.78 -5.09 14.38
CA TRP A 353 -32.90 -4.16 13.64
C TRP A 353 -31.78 -4.84 12.85
N GLN A 354 -31.44 -6.09 13.17
CA GLN A 354 -30.31 -6.79 12.57
C GLN A 354 -30.42 -6.92 11.05
N GLU A 355 -31.57 -7.39 10.56
CA GLU A 355 -31.78 -7.57 9.12
C GLU A 355 -31.67 -6.25 8.36
N LYS A 356 -32.35 -5.20 8.88
CA LYS A 356 -32.31 -3.86 8.28
C LYS A 356 -30.91 -3.24 8.28
N PHE A 357 -30.14 -3.48 9.35
CA PHE A 357 -28.75 -3.06 9.43
C PHE A 357 -27.87 -3.75 8.38
N GLU A 358 -28.00 -5.05 8.20
CA GLU A 358 -27.25 -5.80 7.19
C GLU A 358 -27.61 -5.38 5.77
N GLU A 359 -28.89 -5.11 5.50
CA GLU A 359 -29.34 -4.56 4.21
C GLU A 359 -28.75 -3.18 3.94
N CYS A 360 -28.76 -2.31 4.94
CA CYS A 360 -28.15 -0.98 4.86
C CYS A 360 -26.64 -1.06 4.59
N ARG A 361 -25.94 -1.94 5.30
CA ARG A 361 -24.50 -2.17 5.12
C ARG A 361 -24.20 -2.68 3.70
N ALA A 362 -24.97 -3.61 3.19
CA ALA A 362 -24.86 -4.11 1.82
C ALA A 362 -25.15 -3.00 0.78
N ALA A 363 -26.16 -2.16 1.02
CA ALA A 363 -26.48 -1.02 0.17
C ALA A 363 -25.34 0.02 0.14
N TYR A 364 -24.70 0.30 1.27
CA TYR A 364 -23.52 1.17 1.33
C TYR A 364 -22.36 0.59 0.53
N TYR A 365 -22.03 -0.67 0.72
CA TYR A 365 -20.95 -1.34 -0.03
C TYR A 365 -21.20 -1.34 -1.53
N TYR A 366 -22.44 -1.61 -1.93
CA TYR A 366 -22.84 -1.51 -3.34
C TYR A 366 -22.63 -0.11 -3.89
N PHE A 367 -23.16 0.90 -3.21
CA PHE A 367 -23.09 2.29 -3.67
C PHE A 367 -21.63 2.77 -3.74
N LEU A 368 -20.87 2.56 -2.67
CA LEU A 368 -19.49 3.04 -2.58
C LEU A 368 -18.58 2.37 -3.61
N THR A 369 -18.65 1.04 -3.73
CA THR A 369 -17.84 0.28 -4.69
C THR A 369 -18.16 0.66 -6.14
N LYS A 370 -19.42 0.78 -6.49
CA LYS A 370 -19.87 1.21 -7.82
C LYS A 370 -19.41 2.64 -8.13
N THR A 371 -19.64 3.55 -7.19
CA THR A 371 -19.27 4.96 -7.35
C THR A 371 -17.76 5.10 -7.47
N ALA A 372 -16.98 4.44 -6.61
CA ALA A 372 -15.53 4.45 -6.70
C ALA A 372 -15.05 4.08 -8.10
N LYS A 373 -15.49 2.96 -8.66
CA LYS A 373 -15.09 2.54 -10.01
C LYS A 373 -15.50 3.55 -11.08
N ASN A 374 -16.71 4.10 -11.02
CA ASN A 374 -17.18 5.10 -11.99
C ASN A 374 -16.35 6.39 -11.97
N TYR A 375 -15.67 6.66 -10.87
CA TYR A 375 -14.78 7.80 -10.72
C TYR A 375 -13.28 7.45 -10.92
N GLY A 376 -12.98 6.22 -11.35
CA GLY A 376 -11.59 5.78 -11.60
C GLY A 376 -10.81 5.45 -10.34
N ILE A 377 -11.53 5.03 -9.28
CA ILE A 377 -11.00 4.70 -7.96
C ILE A 377 -11.13 3.19 -7.72
N VAL A 378 -10.01 2.53 -7.43
CA VAL A 378 -9.98 1.10 -7.08
C VAL A 378 -10.45 0.92 -5.64
N PRO A 379 -11.54 0.17 -5.37
CA PRO A 379 -12.04 -0.04 -4.02
C PRO A 379 -11.30 -1.20 -3.34
N VAL A 380 -10.71 -0.95 -2.15
CA VAL A 380 -9.99 -1.95 -1.35
C VAL A 380 -10.62 -2.06 0.04
N LEU A 381 -11.42 -3.10 0.26
CA LEU A 381 -12.09 -3.35 1.53
C LEU A 381 -11.07 -3.58 2.66
N TRP A 382 -11.29 -2.95 3.83
CA TRP A 382 -10.56 -3.31 5.04
C TRP A 382 -11.24 -4.52 5.70
N ASP A 383 -10.67 -5.71 5.48
CA ASP A 383 -11.15 -6.96 6.07
C ASP A 383 -10.25 -7.39 7.22
N THR A 384 -10.85 -7.77 8.36
CA THR A 384 -10.13 -8.17 9.57
C THR A 384 -10.57 -9.58 10.01
N PRO A 385 -9.75 -10.33 10.74
CA PRO A 385 -10.14 -11.65 11.22
C PRO A 385 -11.26 -11.53 12.27
N ASN A 386 -12.30 -12.34 12.14
CA ASN A 386 -13.34 -12.62 13.15
C ASN A 386 -13.80 -11.40 13.97
N GLY A 387 -13.95 -10.24 13.34
CA GLY A 387 -14.21 -9.00 14.03
C GLY A 387 -15.28 -8.14 13.40
N SER A 388 -15.39 -6.93 13.92
CA SER A 388 -16.39 -5.95 13.51
C SER A 388 -16.36 -5.57 12.02
N LYS A 389 -15.27 -5.84 11.31
CA LYS A 389 -15.14 -5.51 9.87
C LYS A 389 -14.99 -6.74 8.97
N SER A 390 -15.12 -7.95 9.52
CA SER A 390 -14.94 -9.19 8.77
C SER A 390 -16.02 -9.41 7.71
N VAL A 391 -15.56 -9.73 6.50
CA VAL A 391 -16.40 -10.24 5.40
C VAL A 391 -16.02 -11.69 5.09
N ILE A 392 -14.74 -12.03 5.22
CA ILE A 392 -14.22 -13.39 5.08
C ILE A 392 -13.99 -14.01 6.46
N ASP A 393 -14.56 -15.17 6.71
CA ASP A 393 -14.23 -16.01 7.86
C ASP A 393 -12.94 -16.78 7.57
N ARG A 394 -11.83 -16.27 8.10
CA ARG A 394 -10.49 -16.82 7.84
C ARG A 394 -10.25 -18.17 8.49
N ASP A 395 -10.97 -18.50 9.57
CA ASP A 395 -10.85 -19.80 10.23
C ASP A 395 -11.53 -20.91 9.42
N LYS A 396 -12.65 -20.55 8.77
CA LYS A 396 -13.39 -21.49 7.91
C LYS A 396 -12.99 -21.41 6.44
N CYS A 397 -12.21 -20.40 6.05
CA CYS A 397 -11.86 -20.12 4.65
C CYS A 397 -13.13 -19.98 3.75
N THR A 398 -14.08 -19.18 4.19
CA THR A 398 -15.37 -18.96 3.48
C THR A 398 -15.85 -17.52 3.65
N VAL A 399 -16.83 -17.11 2.85
CA VAL A 399 -17.54 -15.85 3.09
C VAL A 399 -18.29 -15.93 4.43
N GLY A 400 -17.91 -15.05 5.36
CA GLY A 400 -18.54 -14.93 6.68
C GLY A 400 -19.76 -14.01 6.70
N ASN A 401 -19.79 -12.97 5.85
CA ASN A 401 -20.92 -12.06 5.72
C ASN A 401 -21.40 -12.00 4.27
N GLN A 402 -22.38 -12.83 3.95
CA GLN A 402 -22.89 -13.00 2.59
C GLN A 402 -23.53 -11.73 2.03
N LYS A 403 -24.38 -11.02 2.81
CA LYS A 403 -25.04 -9.78 2.35
C LYS A 403 -24.03 -8.68 2.03
N ALA A 404 -23.00 -8.51 2.86
CA ALA A 404 -21.94 -7.55 2.61
C ALA A 404 -21.18 -7.91 1.32
N MET A 405 -20.83 -9.18 1.13
CA MET A 405 -20.13 -9.64 -0.08
C MET A 405 -20.98 -9.45 -1.35
N GLU A 406 -22.28 -9.73 -1.28
CA GLU A 406 -23.22 -9.46 -2.39
C GLU A 406 -23.26 -7.97 -2.76
N GLY A 407 -23.28 -7.08 -1.76
CA GLY A 407 -23.20 -5.63 -2.00
C GLY A 407 -21.92 -5.22 -2.71
N LEU A 408 -20.77 -5.69 -2.23
CA LEU A 408 -19.45 -5.44 -2.83
C LEU A 408 -19.36 -5.93 -4.27
N LEU A 409 -19.73 -7.19 -4.51
CA LEU A 409 -19.68 -7.80 -5.86
C LEU A 409 -20.65 -7.12 -6.83
N LYS A 410 -21.87 -6.80 -6.39
CA LYS A 410 -22.82 -6.06 -7.22
C LYS A 410 -22.27 -4.70 -7.61
N GLY A 411 -21.67 -3.98 -6.67
CA GLY A 411 -21.02 -2.69 -6.93
C GLY A 411 -19.85 -2.81 -7.90
N ALA A 412 -19.00 -3.82 -7.70
CA ALA A 412 -17.85 -4.06 -8.56
C ALA A 412 -18.25 -4.44 -9.99
N ASN A 413 -19.33 -5.23 -10.17
CA ASN A 413 -19.84 -5.64 -11.48
C ASN A 413 -20.52 -4.50 -12.25
N GLU A 414 -21.26 -3.62 -11.55
CA GLU A 414 -21.96 -2.51 -12.18
C GLU A 414 -21.12 -1.24 -12.34
N GLY A 415 -20.07 -1.10 -11.55
CA GLY A 415 -19.12 0.01 -11.66
C GLY A 415 -18.20 -0.17 -12.87
N VAL A 416 -17.93 0.93 -13.58
CA VAL A 416 -17.10 0.94 -14.80
C VAL A 416 -16.02 2.00 -14.66
N TYR A 417 -14.76 1.61 -14.81
CA TYR A 417 -13.67 2.58 -14.85
C TYR A 417 -13.75 3.48 -16.09
N PRO A 418 -13.47 4.78 -15.98
CA PRO A 418 -13.56 5.72 -17.08
C PRO A 418 -12.35 5.68 -18.06
N PHE A 419 -11.47 4.68 -17.93
CA PHE A 419 -10.23 4.54 -18.70
C PHE A 419 -9.99 3.09 -19.16
#